data_3bdee1d3c7881e19fdbeb0c444ebbddd
#
_entry.id   3bdee1d3c7881e19fdbeb0c444ebbddd
#
_cell.length_a   1.000
_cell.length_b   1.000
_cell.length_c   1.000
_cell.angle_alpha   90.00
_cell.angle_beta   90.00
_cell.angle_gamma   90.00
#
_symmetry.space_group_name_H-M   'P 1'
#
loop_
_entity.id
_entity.type
_entity.pdbx_description
1 polymer ?
#
loop_
_entity_poly.entity_id
_entity_poly.type
_entity_poly.pdbx_seq_one_letter_code
_entity_poly.pdbx_strand_id
1 'polypeptide(L)'
;SPVSYYEEVGALLEKKAAEFGYEVTYDRKRTAYITLEGEDNSKTVCMGAHLDTIGLVVRHIDDNGHLIVRQLGGVNYHSMEGEGVTLITRDGRKYRGMVICKAHSVHVFEDARTMPRDEDHMEVILHEDVHSKEEVMALGIDHGDVISVDPHFEYTPSGYVVSRYIDDKAAVAALIE
;
A
#
# COMPACT_ATOMS: atom_id res chain seq x y z
N SER A 1 -3.58 -2.51 0.87
CA SER A 1 -2.94 -2.45 2.21
C SER A 1 -1.47 -2.77 2.08
N PRO A 2 -0.59 -1.83 2.33
CA PRO A 2 0.86 -2.07 2.35
C PRO A 2 1.24 -3.09 3.43
N VAL A 3 2.42 -3.67 3.29
CA VAL A 3 3.04 -4.51 4.31
C VAL A 3 2.97 -3.79 5.67
N SER A 4 2.67 -4.51 6.72
CA SER A 4 2.49 -4.03 8.10
C SER A 4 1.19 -3.25 8.38
N TYR A 5 0.35 -2.98 7.39
CA TYR A 5 -0.98 -2.40 7.59
C TYR A 5 -2.04 -3.38 7.09
N TYR A 6 -2.62 -4.16 7.99
CA TYR A 6 -3.52 -5.27 7.70
C TYR A 6 -4.95 -5.08 8.22
N GLU A 7 -5.24 -4.01 8.94
CA GLU A 7 -6.53 -3.78 9.59
C GLU A 7 -7.68 -3.75 8.58
N GLU A 8 -7.53 -2.98 7.50
CA GLU A 8 -8.59 -2.85 6.48
C GLU A 8 -8.73 -4.12 5.64
N VAL A 9 -7.61 -4.72 5.22
CA VAL A 9 -7.66 -5.89 4.36
C VAL A 9 -8.08 -7.14 5.13
N GLY A 10 -7.73 -7.24 6.42
CA GLY A 10 -8.22 -8.30 7.31
C GLY A 10 -9.73 -8.23 7.50
N ALA A 11 -10.27 -7.05 7.80
CA ALA A 11 -11.71 -6.86 7.93
C ALA A 11 -12.46 -7.15 6.61
N LEU A 12 -11.87 -6.81 5.46
CA LEU A 12 -12.45 -7.15 4.16
C LEU A 12 -12.45 -8.67 3.92
N LEU A 13 -11.35 -9.36 4.27
CA LEU A 13 -11.26 -10.81 4.17
C LEU A 13 -12.33 -11.50 5.02
N GLU A 14 -12.45 -11.10 6.29
CA GLU A 14 -13.46 -11.65 7.20
C GLU A 14 -14.88 -11.46 6.67
N LYS A 15 -15.17 -10.25 6.17
CA LYS A 15 -16.46 -9.96 5.56
C LYS A 15 -16.73 -10.85 4.35
N LYS A 16 -15.74 -11.02 3.47
CA LYS A 16 -15.88 -11.85 2.26
C LYS A 16 -16.01 -13.33 2.60
N ALA A 17 -15.19 -13.83 3.51
CA ALA A 17 -15.30 -15.21 4.00
C ALA A 17 -16.68 -15.50 4.61
N ALA A 18 -17.22 -14.58 5.39
CA ALA A 18 -18.56 -14.72 5.98
C ALA A 18 -19.69 -14.79 4.94
N GLU A 19 -19.56 -14.13 3.78
CA GLU A 19 -20.53 -14.24 2.67
C GLU A 19 -20.67 -15.68 2.15
N PHE A 20 -19.61 -16.50 2.30
CA PHE A 20 -19.59 -17.92 1.95
C PHE A 20 -19.78 -18.85 3.17
N GLY A 21 -20.01 -18.29 4.35
CA GLY A 21 -20.21 -19.06 5.58
C GLY A 21 -18.91 -19.55 6.22
N TYR A 22 -17.76 -18.98 5.85
CA TYR A 22 -16.47 -19.34 6.39
C TYR A 22 -16.09 -18.49 7.61
N GLU A 23 -15.38 -19.11 8.56
CA GLU A 23 -14.78 -18.45 9.70
C GLU A 23 -13.26 -18.24 9.44
N VAL A 24 -12.78 -17.03 9.74
CA VAL A 24 -11.35 -16.69 9.63
C VAL A 24 -10.72 -16.71 11.02
N THR A 25 -9.63 -17.44 11.16
CA THR A 25 -8.80 -17.45 12.37
C THR A 25 -7.41 -16.89 12.06
N TYR A 26 -6.70 -16.42 13.09
CA TYR A 26 -5.39 -15.81 12.89
C TYR A 26 -4.34 -16.41 13.83
N ASP A 27 -3.13 -16.55 13.31
CA ASP A 27 -1.97 -16.82 14.15
C ASP A 27 -1.35 -15.53 14.73
N ARG A 28 -0.23 -15.68 15.45
CA ARG A 28 0.49 -14.54 16.07
C ARG A 28 1.11 -13.58 15.06
N LYS A 29 1.32 -14.03 13.82
CA LYS A 29 1.87 -13.23 12.71
C LYS A 29 0.80 -12.63 11.82
N ARG A 30 -0.47 -12.81 12.20
CA ARG A 30 -1.64 -12.35 11.45
C ARG A 30 -1.83 -13.10 10.13
N THR A 31 -1.28 -14.31 10.00
CA THR A 31 -1.67 -15.21 8.93
C THR A 31 -3.13 -15.61 9.15
N ALA A 32 -3.95 -15.39 8.15
CA ALA A 32 -5.37 -15.78 8.16
C ALA A 32 -5.54 -17.22 7.71
N TYR A 33 -6.36 -17.97 8.39
CA TYR A 33 -6.70 -19.36 8.07
C TYR A 33 -8.21 -19.52 7.92
N ILE A 34 -8.62 -20.20 6.85
CA ILE A 34 -9.94 -20.74 6.66
C ILE A 34 -9.76 -22.25 6.57
N THR A 35 -10.37 -23.00 7.49
CA THR A 35 -10.29 -24.46 7.53
C THR A 35 -11.60 -25.06 7.12
N LEU A 36 -11.55 -25.92 6.11
CA LEU A 36 -12.72 -26.66 5.59
C LEU A 36 -12.55 -28.15 5.90
N GLU A 37 -13.60 -28.73 6.47
CA GLU A 37 -13.67 -30.18 6.68
C GLU A 37 -13.94 -30.88 5.36
N GLY A 38 -13.18 -31.93 5.08
CA GLY A 38 -13.35 -32.78 3.91
C GLY A 38 -14.05 -34.11 4.24
N GLU A 39 -14.25 -34.93 3.24
CA GLU A 39 -14.72 -36.32 3.44
C GLU A 39 -13.67 -37.19 4.16
N ASP A 40 -12.39 -36.94 3.90
CA ASP A 40 -11.25 -37.60 4.56
C ASP A 40 -10.29 -36.55 5.13
N ASN A 41 -10.34 -36.37 6.43
CA ASN A 41 -9.51 -35.42 7.17
C ASN A 41 -8.15 -36.03 7.63
N SER A 42 -7.79 -37.22 7.18
CA SER A 42 -6.49 -37.85 7.48
C SER A 42 -5.34 -37.17 6.74
N LYS A 43 -5.65 -36.39 5.71
CA LYS A 43 -4.69 -35.61 4.90
C LYS A 43 -5.19 -34.19 4.73
N THR A 44 -4.31 -33.24 4.98
CA THR A 44 -4.60 -31.82 4.77
C THR A 44 -3.90 -31.31 3.52
N VAL A 45 -4.64 -30.61 2.67
CA VAL A 45 -4.11 -29.80 1.57
C VAL A 45 -4.11 -28.35 2.03
N CYS A 46 -2.97 -27.67 1.91
CA CYS A 46 -2.86 -26.25 2.21
C CYS A 46 -2.64 -25.47 0.92
N MET A 47 -3.47 -24.48 0.69
CA MET A 47 -3.30 -23.49 -0.37
C MET A 47 -3.04 -22.13 0.27
N GLY A 48 -2.19 -21.31 -0.35
CA GLY A 48 -1.80 -20.03 0.23
C GLY A 48 -1.70 -18.94 -0.82
N ALA A 49 -2.09 -17.74 -0.41
CA ALA A 49 -1.95 -16.51 -1.18
C ALA A 49 -1.75 -15.34 -0.20
N HIS A 50 -1.27 -14.18 -0.68
CA HIS A 50 -1.06 -13.03 0.21
C HIS A 50 -1.93 -11.83 -0.15
N LEU A 51 -2.27 -11.03 0.87
CA LEU A 51 -3.13 -9.83 0.75
C LEU A 51 -2.35 -8.53 0.78
N ASP A 52 -1.15 -8.55 1.38
CA ASP A 52 -0.32 -7.36 1.47
C ASP A 52 0.21 -6.94 0.09
N THR A 53 0.47 -5.64 -0.03
CA THR A 53 1.04 -5.02 -1.22
C THR A 53 2.35 -4.34 -0.88
N ILE A 54 3.15 -4.06 -1.91
CA ILE A 54 4.23 -3.10 -1.77
C ILE A 54 3.66 -1.72 -1.46
N GLY A 55 4.44 -0.87 -0.83
CA GLY A 55 4.08 0.49 -0.46
C GLY A 55 5.28 1.27 0.05
N LEU A 56 5.00 2.34 0.77
CA LEU A 56 6.04 3.19 1.37
C LEU A 56 5.74 3.41 2.85
N VAL A 57 6.76 3.80 3.60
CA VAL A 57 6.64 4.21 5.01
C VAL A 57 7.35 5.54 5.21
N VAL A 58 6.76 6.42 6.02
CA VAL A 58 7.37 7.70 6.39
C VAL A 58 8.59 7.45 7.25
N ARG A 59 9.77 7.82 6.74
CA ARG A 59 11.04 7.77 7.47
C ARG A 59 11.34 9.08 8.19
N HIS A 60 11.05 10.20 7.52
CA HIS A 60 11.37 11.54 8.01
C HIS A 60 10.41 12.55 7.37
N ILE A 61 10.17 13.65 8.04
CA ILE A 61 9.49 14.83 7.50
C ILE A 61 10.53 15.92 7.42
N ASP A 62 10.79 16.48 6.24
CA ASP A 62 11.78 17.55 6.07
C ASP A 62 11.23 18.91 6.52
N ASP A 63 12.09 19.92 6.53
CA ASP A 63 11.74 21.25 7.00
C ASP A 63 10.70 21.97 6.12
N ASN A 64 10.47 21.50 4.89
CA ASN A 64 9.46 22.01 3.97
C ASN A 64 8.12 21.25 4.07
N GLY A 65 8.03 20.24 4.92
CA GLY A 65 6.85 19.39 5.07
C GLY A 65 6.77 18.24 4.05
N HIS A 66 7.83 17.98 3.27
CA HIS A 66 7.86 16.83 2.39
C HIS A 66 8.19 15.55 3.17
N LEU A 67 7.60 14.45 2.75
CA LEU A 67 7.79 13.15 3.39
C LEU A 67 8.92 12.38 2.70
N ILE A 68 10.00 12.17 3.43
CA ILE A 68 11.08 11.29 3.01
C ILE A 68 10.67 9.87 3.39
N VAL A 69 10.65 9.00 2.41
CA VAL A 69 10.05 7.67 2.52
C VAL A 69 11.06 6.55 2.38
N ARG A 70 10.67 5.35 2.81
CA ARG A 70 11.36 4.09 2.54
C ARG A 70 10.35 3.10 1.98
N GLN A 71 10.86 2.18 1.15
CA GLN A 71 10.02 1.15 0.54
C GLN A 71 9.58 0.09 1.56
N LEU A 72 8.35 -0.37 1.37
CA LEU A 72 7.81 -1.58 1.97
C LEU A 72 7.64 -2.61 0.85
N GLY A 73 8.48 -3.65 0.86
CA GLY A 73 8.61 -4.58 -0.26
C GLY A 73 9.50 -4.03 -1.38
N GLY A 74 9.50 -4.70 -2.52
CA GLY A 74 10.33 -4.33 -3.69
C GLY A 74 9.68 -3.26 -4.57
N VAL A 75 9.95 -2.00 -4.30
CA VAL A 75 9.39 -0.85 -5.05
C VAL A 75 10.32 -0.47 -6.21
N ASN A 76 9.76 -0.34 -7.41
CA ASN A 76 10.45 0.28 -8.54
C ASN A 76 10.11 1.77 -8.58
N TYR A 77 10.99 2.62 -8.10
CA TYR A 77 10.76 4.07 -8.02
C TYR A 77 10.53 4.74 -9.36
N HIS A 78 11.08 4.21 -10.47
CA HIS A 78 10.81 4.74 -11.80
C HIS A 78 9.33 4.66 -12.20
N SER A 79 8.59 3.69 -11.66
CA SER A 79 7.16 3.55 -11.90
C SER A 79 6.29 4.29 -10.88
N MET A 80 6.90 5.03 -9.94
CA MET A 80 6.20 5.71 -8.86
C MET A 80 6.14 7.23 -9.04
N GLU A 81 7.01 7.82 -9.87
CA GLU A 81 7.01 9.27 -10.08
C GLU A 81 5.69 9.73 -10.70
N GLY A 82 5.02 10.68 -10.05
CA GLY A 82 3.72 11.19 -10.47
C GLY A 82 2.52 10.37 -9.98
N GLU A 83 2.75 9.28 -9.26
CA GLU A 83 1.66 8.46 -8.74
C GLU A 83 0.99 9.10 -7.52
N GLY A 84 -0.33 9.04 -7.52
CA GLY A 84 -1.14 9.40 -6.37
C GLY A 84 -0.97 8.39 -5.23
N VAL A 85 -0.96 8.88 -4.00
CA VAL A 85 -0.84 8.05 -2.81
C VAL A 85 -1.85 8.42 -1.75
N THR A 86 -2.10 7.48 -0.84
CA THR A 86 -2.83 7.68 0.40
C THR A 86 -1.91 7.36 1.58
N LEU A 87 -1.56 8.37 2.36
CA LEU A 87 -0.93 8.20 3.65
C LEU A 87 -1.98 7.81 4.67
N ILE A 88 -1.66 6.87 5.53
CA ILE A 88 -2.53 6.35 6.59
C ILE A 88 -1.78 6.48 7.91
N THR A 89 -2.30 7.31 8.80
CA THR A 89 -1.74 7.51 10.14
C THR A 89 -2.08 6.34 11.06
N ARG A 90 -1.37 6.20 12.18
CA ARG A 90 -1.62 5.15 13.17
C ARG A 90 -3.03 5.19 13.77
N ASP A 91 -3.66 6.36 13.83
CA ASP A 91 -5.05 6.53 14.28
C ASP A 91 -6.08 6.39 13.14
N GLY A 92 -5.63 5.99 11.93
CA GLY A 92 -6.49 5.67 10.79
C GLY A 92 -6.93 6.85 9.95
N ARG A 93 -6.45 8.08 10.21
CA ARG A 93 -6.70 9.22 9.32
C ARG A 93 -5.99 9.03 8.00
N LYS A 94 -6.55 9.57 6.94
CA LYS A 94 -6.05 9.42 5.57
C LYS A 94 -5.81 10.77 4.94
N TYR A 95 -4.64 10.92 4.33
CA TYR A 95 -4.25 12.12 3.59
C TYR A 95 -3.83 11.74 2.19
N ARG A 96 -4.21 12.56 1.22
CA ARG A 96 -3.79 12.39 -0.17
C ARG A 96 -2.45 13.04 -0.39
N GLY A 97 -1.69 12.47 -1.33
CA GLY A 97 -0.40 13.01 -1.75
C GLY A 97 0.02 12.46 -3.10
N MET A 98 1.23 12.79 -3.49
CA MET A 98 1.85 12.36 -4.74
C MET A 98 3.33 12.04 -4.51
N VAL A 99 3.82 11.00 -5.16
CA VAL A 99 5.26 10.71 -5.22
C VAL A 99 5.91 11.60 -6.27
N ILE A 100 6.94 12.31 -5.90
CA ILE A 100 7.72 13.15 -6.81
C ILE A 100 9.22 12.85 -6.71
N CYS A 101 9.96 13.17 -7.78
CA CYS A 101 11.41 13.30 -7.68
C CYS A 101 11.75 14.68 -7.12
N LYS A 102 12.79 14.81 -6.31
CA LYS A 102 13.28 16.10 -5.80
C LYS A 102 13.56 17.10 -6.93
N ALA A 103 14.08 16.62 -8.07
CA ALA A 103 14.23 17.40 -9.29
C ALA A 103 13.08 17.10 -10.28
N HIS A 104 11.85 17.46 -9.91
CA HIS A 104 10.63 17.08 -10.61
C HIS A 104 10.28 17.91 -11.86
N SER A 105 11.01 18.99 -12.16
CA SER A 105 10.68 19.88 -13.28
C SER A 105 11.91 20.23 -14.10
N VAL A 106 11.89 19.89 -15.38
CA VAL A 106 12.96 20.24 -16.34
C VAL A 106 13.11 21.74 -16.60
N HIS A 107 12.13 22.55 -16.18
CA HIS A 107 12.19 24.01 -16.29
C HIS A 107 12.79 24.69 -15.07
N VAL A 108 12.97 23.94 -13.98
CA VAL A 108 13.45 24.47 -12.68
C VAL A 108 14.78 23.84 -12.30
N PHE A 109 14.96 22.54 -12.57
CA PHE A 109 16.13 21.77 -12.14
C PHE A 109 16.93 21.31 -13.37
N GLU A 110 18.21 21.65 -13.41
CA GLU A 110 19.09 21.28 -14.52
C GLU A 110 19.28 19.75 -14.64
N ASP A 111 19.27 19.06 -13.52
CA ASP A 111 19.45 17.62 -13.40
C ASP A 111 18.14 16.80 -13.39
N ALA A 112 17.00 17.42 -13.64
CA ALA A 112 15.69 16.74 -13.61
C ALA A 112 15.62 15.46 -14.43
N ARG A 113 16.38 15.40 -15.56
CA ARG A 113 16.42 14.24 -16.45
C ARG A 113 17.44 13.18 -16.03
N THR A 114 18.37 13.50 -15.18
CA THR A 114 19.52 12.65 -14.83
C THR A 114 19.54 12.27 -13.35
N MET A 115 18.77 12.95 -12.52
CA MET A 115 18.65 12.61 -11.09
C MET A 115 18.11 11.17 -10.96
N PRO A 116 18.74 10.33 -10.14
CA PRO A 116 18.25 8.96 -9.90
C PRO A 116 16.82 8.93 -9.35
N ARG A 117 16.05 7.92 -9.73
CA ARG A 117 14.74 7.62 -9.14
C ARG A 117 14.93 6.47 -8.15
N ASP A 118 15.36 6.83 -6.96
CA ASP A 118 15.64 5.92 -5.85
C ASP A 118 15.11 6.49 -4.52
N GLU A 119 15.31 5.78 -3.44
CA GLU A 119 14.77 6.16 -2.14
C GLU A 119 15.38 7.42 -1.51
N ASP A 120 16.51 7.91 -2.03
CA ASP A 120 17.17 9.12 -1.53
C ASP A 120 16.77 10.37 -2.35
N HIS A 121 16.23 10.17 -3.56
CA HIS A 121 15.86 11.23 -4.49
C HIS A 121 14.35 11.34 -4.72
N MET A 122 13.56 10.40 -4.19
CA MET A 122 12.10 10.44 -4.26
C MET A 122 11.50 10.83 -2.90
N GLU A 123 10.42 11.58 -2.95
CA GLU A 123 9.70 12.06 -1.77
C GLU A 123 8.19 12.07 -2.04
N VAL A 124 7.39 12.27 -0.99
CA VAL A 124 5.95 12.43 -1.12
C VAL A 124 5.58 13.83 -0.65
N ILE A 125 4.84 14.54 -1.49
CA ILE A 125 4.17 15.79 -1.12
C ILE A 125 2.70 15.52 -0.82
N LEU A 126 2.20 16.13 0.25
CA LEU A 126 0.78 16.05 0.62
C LEU A 126 -0.07 17.02 -0.21
N HIS A 127 -1.33 16.67 -0.44
CA HIS A 127 -2.31 17.59 -1.04
C HIS A 127 -3.01 18.42 0.06
N GLU A 128 -2.21 18.86 1.04
CA GLU A 128 -2.64 19.69 2.16
C GLU A 128 -1.86 21.02 2.11
N ASP A 129 -2.43 22.05 2.70
CA ASP A 129 -1.79 23.38 2.81
C ASP A 129 -0.81 23.35 4.00
N VAL A 130 0.32 22.69 3.82
CA VAL A 130 1.38 22.51 4.81
C VAL A 130 2.74 22.82 4.18
N HIS A 131 3.57 23.58 4.87
CA HIS A 131 4.85 24.09 4.38
C HIS A 131 5.99 23.92 5.38
N SER A 132 5.76 23.17 6.44
CA SER A 132 6.76 22.88 7.46
C SER A 132 6.53 21.52 8.10
N LYS A 133 7.58 20.99 8.70
CA LYS A 133 7.52 19.77 9.49
C LYS A 133 6.47 19.86 10.61
N GLU A 134 6.41 20.98 11.31
CA GLU A 134 5.51 21.21 12.42
C GLU A 134 4.04 21.17 11.96
N GLU A 135 3.75 21.75 10.81
CA GLU A 135 2.38 21.72 10.23
C GLU A 135 1.96 20.31 9.83
N VAL A 136 2.86 19.54 9.21
CA VAL A 136 2.59 18.13 8.90
C VAL A 136 2.37 17.31 10.17
N MET A 137 3.21 17.49 11.18
CA MET A 137 3.04 16.82 12.47
C MET A 137 1.74 17.22 13.18
N ALA A 138 1.28 18.46 13.02
CA ALA A 138 0.00 18.92 13.55
C ALA A 138 -1.21 18.20 12.92
N LEU A 139 -1.08 17.67 11.69
CA LEU A 139 -2.05 16.76 11.10
C LEU A 139 -2.05 15.37 11.76
N GLY A 140 -1.10 15.09 12.65
CA GLY A 140 -0.90 13.81 13.32
C GLY A 140 -0.13 12.79 12.48
N ILE A 141 0.55 13.25 11.45
CA ILE A 141 1.44 12.43 10.63
C ILE A 141 2.79 12.32 11.33
N ASP A 142 3.33 11.10 11.41
CA ASP A 142 4.60 10.83 12.07
C ASP A 142 5.38 9.71 11.37
N HIS A 143 6.59 9.50 11.85
CA HIS A 143 7.46 8.42 11.41
C HIS A 143 6.78 7.06 11.59
N GLY A 144 6.88 6.22 10.58
CA GLY A 144 6.29 4.89 10.58
C GLY A 144 4.84 4.83 10.09
N ASP A 145 4.23 5.98 9.76
CA ASP A 145 2.96 5.99 9.04
C ASP A 145 3.14 5.38 7.65
N VAL A 146 2.15 4.61 7.21
CA VAL A 146 2.24 3.86 5.95
C VAL A 146 1.61 4.61 4.80
N ILE A 147 2.13 4.38 3.61
CA ILE A 147 1.67 5.03 2.39
C ILE A 147 1.33 3.95 1.36
N SER A 148 0.08 3.96 0.93
CA SER A 148 -0.44 3.14 -0.14
C SER A 148 -0.41 3.91 -1.46
N VAL A 149 0.13 3.30 -2.51
CA VAL A 149 0.10 3.88 -3.86
C VAL A 149 -1.20 3.51 -4.55
N ASP A 150 -1.75 4.41 -5.35
CA ASP A 150 -3.04 4.20 -6.00
C ASP A 150 -3.02 2.98 -6.95
N PRO A 151 -4.04 2.10 -6.88
CA PRO A 151 -4.06 0.87 -7.65
C PRO A 151 -4.42 1.06 -9.12
N HIS A 152 -5.00 2.17 -9.52
CA HIS A 152 -5.53 2.43 -10.87
C HIS A 152 -6.42 1.30 -11.37
N PHE A 153 -7.38 0.90 -10.53
CA PHE A 153 -8.28 -0.20 -10.84
C PHE A 153 -9.21 0.15 -12.00
N GLU A 154 -9.23 -0.71 -13.00
CA GLU A 154 -10.16 -0.65 -14.14
C GLU A 154 -10.69 -2.05 -14.44
N TYR A 155 -12.00 -2.13 -14.70
CA TYR A 155 -12.62 -3.29 -15.31
C TYR A 155 -13.05 -2.92 -16.74
N THR A 156 -12.36 -3.50 -17.72
CA THR A 156 -12.60 -3.13 -19.12
C THR A 156 -13.87 -3.74 -19.67
N PRO A 157 -14.51 -3.14 -20.70
CA PRO A 157 -15.68 -3.72 -21.35
C PRO A 157 -15.42 -5.10 -21.98
N SER A 158 -14.16 -5.42 -22.28
CA SER A 158 -13.73 -6.73 -22.80
C SER A 158 -13.49 -7.78 -21.71
N GLY A 159 -13.73 -7.45 -20.43
CA GLY A 159 -13.64 -8.39 -19.32
C GLY A 159 -12.26 -8.49 -18.66
N TYR A 160 -11.36 -7.56 -18.92
CA TYR A 160 -10.05 -7.54 -18.24
C TYR A 160 -10.09 -6.70 -16.96
N VAL A 161 -9.39 -7.19 -15.94
CA VAL A 161 -9.02 -6.41 -14.76
C VAL A 161 -7.62 -5.83 -14.97
N VAL A 162 -7.52 -4.51 -14.90
CA VAL A 162 -6.25 -3.79 -14.95
C VAL A 162 -6.07 -3.08 -13.61
N SER A 163 -4.96 -3.33 -12.93
CA SER A 163 -4.68 -2.70 -11.65
C SER A 163 -3.22 -2.91 -11.27
N ARG A 164 -2.69 -2.06 -10.38
CA ARG A 164 -1.57 -2.46 -9.52
C ARG A 164 -2.07 -3.51 -8.52
N TYR A 165 -1.17 -4.31 -7.99
CA TYR A 165 -1.43 -5.20 -6.85
C TYR A 165 -2.44 -6.33 -7.12
N ILE A 166 -2.52 -6.80 -8.36
CA ILE A 166 -3.22 -8.06 -8.69
C ILE A 166 -2.53 -9.24 -7.99
N ASP A 167 -1.22 -9.17 -7.88
CA ASP A 167 -0.38 -10.05 -7.06
C ASP A 167 -0.49 -9.63 -5.56
N ASP A 168 -1.09 -10.45 -4.68
CA ASP A 168 -1.64 -11.77 -5.01
C ASP A 168 -3.15 -11.85 -4.68
N LYS A 169 -3.83 -10.69 -4.74
CA LYS A 169 -5.27 -10.60 -4.43
C LYS A 169 -6.15 -11.41 -5.38
N ALA A 170 -5.65 -11.64 -6.60
CA ALA A 170 -6.38 -12.49 -7.55
C ALA A 170 -6.43 -13.93 -7.07
N ALA A 171 -5.31 -14.47 -6.56
CA ALA A 171 -5.31 -15.81 -5.99
C ALA A 171 -6.13 -15.88 -4.70
N VAL A 172 -6.09 -14.85 -3.85
CA VAL A 172 -6.95 -14.80 -2.65
C VAL A 172 -8.43 -14.85 -3.04
N ALA A 173 -8.86 -14.09 -4.05
CA ALA A 173 -10.24 -14.13 -4.53
C ALA A 173 -10.63 -15.54 -5.02
N ALA A 174 -9.76 -16.17 -5.81
CA ALA A 174 -9.99 -17.53 -6.31
C ALA A 174 -9.98 -18.60 -5.22
N LEU A 175 -9.31 -18.36 -4.07
CA LEU A 175 -9.31 -19.31 -2.95
C LEU A 175 -10.54 -19.19 -2.06
N ILE A 176 -11.24 -18.04 -2.08
CA ILE A 176 -12.45 -17.84 -1.28
C ILE A 176 -13.69 -18.37 -2.01
N GLU A 177 -13.72 -18.31 -3.34
CA GLU A 177 -14.79 -18.86 -4.18
C GLU A 177 -14.70 -20.39 -4.34
#